data_31f4c31b7cd2c7d6966a4baa968f4760
#
_entry.id   31f4c31b7cd2c7d6966a4baa968f4760
#
_cell.length_a   1.000
_cell.length_b   1.000
_cell.length_c   1.000
_cell.angle_alpha   90.00
_cell.angle_beta   90.00
_cell.angle_gamma   90.00
#
_symmetry.space_group_name_H-M   'P 1'
#
loop_
_entity.id
_entity.type
_entity.pdbx_description
1 polymer ?
#
loop_
_entity_poly.entity_id
_entity_poly.type
_entity_poly.pdbx_seq_one_letter_code
_entity_poly.pdbx_strand_id
1 'polypeptide(L)'
;MTKKEYKIHIIGAGISGLIAARVLENHGYHPIVIEATDRVGGRVKTDIVNGYQLDHGFQVLLTSYPAVQKHLDCDALELQSFLPGACIFKSNDQKTIGDPLRNLSLLIPTLKSGIGTFSDKLKILKLNQKLKKKTLEAIFLESEQTTLEYLQRLGFSNAMIKDFFKPFFSGIFLETELGTSSRMFEFVYKMFGEGHATIPKSGIEAIPKQLLSNLKTTKFNYNTKVESLKDGKIILENGTQLESHYTIVASEASGLVSKLKNQSIEWKSCTTLYFETDTRVINKRLIGLISKSGTLINNIFYNSSLESATTPLKEILSVTVIDRRGLSNESLIEVVRTELTELCGITATSFIKLYNIPRALPKLQDLKYEMMPSETRLTDHLFLAGDTQLNASLNAAMISGERAALGVIESITSIV
;
A
#
# COMPACT_ATOMS: atom_id res chain seq x y z
N MET A 1 -25.09 30.91 2.93
CA MET A 1 -23.81 30.68 3.64
C MET A 1 -22.64 30.85 2.67
N THR A 2 -21.58 31.52 3.08
CA THR A 2 -20.34 31.56 2.29
C THR A 2 -19.63 30.23 2.40
N LYS A 3 -18.74 29.91 1.45
CA LYS A 3 -17.98 28.63 1.48
C LYS A 3 -17.20 28.42 2.78
N LYS A 4 -16.75 29.50 3.41
CA LYS A 4 -15.97 29.47 4.67
C LYS A 4 -16.84 29.19 5.91
N GLU A 5 -18.13 29.43 5.85
CA GLU A 5 -19.06 29.20 6.96
C GLU A 5 -19.53 27.75 7.05
N TYR A 6 -19.34 26.95 5.97
CA TYR A 6 -19.65 25.52 6.02
C TYR A 6 -18.69 24.79 6.97
N LYS A 7 -19.24 24.17 8.02
CA LYS A 7 -18.50 23.28 8.92
C LYS A 7 -18.35 21.91 8.24
N ILE A 8 -17.24 21.69 7.56
CA ILE A 8 -16.92 20.42 6.90
C ILE A 8 -15.84 19.73 7.71
N HIS A 9 -16.14 18.55 8.25
CA HIS A 9 -15.19 17.76 9.00
C HIS A 9 -14.74 16.53 8.21
N ILE A 10 -13.47 16.17 8.36
CA ILE A 10 -12.88 14.98 7.77
C ILE A 10 -12.35 14.12 8.92
N ILE A 11 -12.82 12.88 9.03
CA ILE A 11 -12.44 11.95 10.08
C ILE A 11 -11.31 11.05 9.57
N GLY A 12 -10.10 11.29 10.07
CA GLY A 12 -8.89 10.60 9.68
C GLY A 12 -7.97 11.42 8.77
N ALA A 13 -6.70 11.55 9.16
CA ALA A 13 -5.64 12.23 8.42
C ALA A 13 -4.77 11.26 7.60
N GLY A 14 -5.34 10.14 7.13
CA GLY A 14 -4.73 9.26 6.15
C GLY A 14 -4.73 9.89 4.75
N ILE A 15 -4.19 9.17 3.77
CA ILE A 15 -4.07 9.67 2.38
C ILE A 15 -5.42 10.16 1.82
N SER A 16 -6.50 9.40 2.03
CA SER A 16 -7.84 9.79 1.54
C SER A 16 -8.33 11.09 2.17
N GLY A 17 -8.13 11.25 3.49
CA GLY A 17 -8.53 12.47 4.21
C GLY A 17 -7.73 13.69 3.78
N LEU A 18 -6.42 13.55 3.55
CA LEU A 18 -5.55 14.62 3.08
C LEU A 18 -5.91 15.06 1.66
N ILE A 19 -6.21 14.12 0.76
CA ILE A 19 -6.70 14.43 -0.60
C ILE A 19 -8.06 15.13 -0.53
N ALA A 20 -8.99 14.64 0.30
CA ALA A 20 -10.29 15.29 0.48
C ALA A 20 -10.14 16.73 0.98
N ALA A 21 -9.27 16.97 1.97
CA ALA A 21 -8.97 18.31 2.47
C ALA A 21 -8.44 19.22 1.38
N ARG A 22 -7.47 18.75 0.58
CA ARG A 22 -6.88 19.51 -0.53
C ARG A 22 -7.92 19.88 -1.59
N VAL A 23 -8.80 18.94 -1.97
CA VAL A 23 -9.86 19.21 -2.95
C VAL A 23 -10.84 20.25 -2.43
N LEU A 24 -11.25 20.15 -1.17
CA LEU A 24 -12.11 21.15 -0.53
C LEU A 24 -11.46 22.54 -0.48
N GLU A 25 -10.17 22.63 -0.06
CA GLU A 25 -9.44 23.90 -0.07
C GLU A 25 -9.36 24.52 -1.45
N ASN A 26 -9.04 23.74 -2.47
CA ASN A 26 -8.96 24.22 -3.86
C ASN A 26 -10.30 24.78 -4.37
N HIS A 27 -11.42 24.39 -3.76
CA HIS A 27 -12.74 24.92 -4.05
C HIS A 27 -13.17 26.05 -3.10
N GLY A 28 -12.26 26.51 -2.22
CA GLY A 28 -12.46 27.65 -1.32
C GLY A 28 -13.18 27.32 0.00
N TYR A 29 -13.28 26.04 0.37
CA TYR A 29 -13.75 25.59 1.67
C TYR A 29 -12.61 25.51 2.68
N HIS A 30 -12.93 25.53 3.98
CA HIS A 30 -11.96 25.46 5.08
C HIS A 30 -12.25 24.25 5.96
N PRO A 31 -11.87 23.03 5.53
CA PRO A 31 -12.20 21.82 6.28
C PRO A 31 -11.43 21.72 7.60
N ILE A 32 -11.96 20.90 8.50
CA ILE A 32 -11.34 20.53 9.79
C ILE A 32 -11.09 19.04 9.77
N VAL A 33 -9.84 18.62 9.88
CA VAL A 33 -9.45 17.21 9.98
C VAL A 33 -9.34 16.82 11.44
N ILE A 34 -10.00 15.72 11.82
CA ILE A 34 -9.94 15.13 13.16
C ILE A 34 -9.16 13.82 13.04
N GLU A 35 -8.02 13.74 13.73
CA GLU A 35 -7.10 12.60 13.69
C GLU A 35 -6.87 12.05 15.10
N ALA A 36 -7.01 10.73 15.23
CA ALA A 36 -6.88 10.05 16.52
C ALA A 36 -5.43 10.00 17.02
N THR A 37 -4.46 10.05 16.11
CA THR A 37 -3.02 9.99 16.43
C THR A 37 -2.39 11.38 16.44
N ASP A 38 -1.09 11.42 16.75
CA ASP A 38 -0.30 12.65 16.85
C ASP A 38 0.15 13.23 15.51
N ARG A 39 -0.05 12.50 14.39
CA ARG A 39 0.46 12.89 13.06
C ARG A 39 -0.38 12.34 11.91
N VAL A 40 -0.20 12.92 10.74
CA VAL A 40 -0.83 12.46 9.48
C VAL A 40 -0.23 11.14 8.98
N GLY A 41 -0.89 10.51 8.00
CA GLY A 41 -0.39 9.37 7.24
C GLY A 41 -1.24 8.10 7.40
N GLY A 42 -1.89 7.91 8.53
CA GLY A 42 -2.65 6.67 8.79
C GLY A 42 -1.72 5.44 8.77
N ARG A 43 -1.86 4.57 7.75
CA ARG A 43 -0.99 3.39 7.52
C ARG A 43 0.35 3.72 6.84
N VAL A 44 0.49 4.91 6.28
CA VAL A 44 1.71 5.36 5.56
C VAL A 44 2.58 6.13 6.53
N LYS A 45 3.45 5.43 7.26
CA LYS A 45 4.28 5.98 8.34
C LYS A 45 5.73 5.50 8.25
N THR A 46 6.65 6.35 8.69
CA THR A 46 8.08 6.08 8.83
C THR A 46 8.52 6.53 10.21
N ASP A 47 9.24 5.70 10.94
CA ASP A 47 9.89 6.08 12.20
C ASP A 47 11.40 6.21 12.01
N ILE A 48 12.02 7.07 12.81
CA ILE A 48 13.48 7.12 12.96
C ILE A 48 13.82 6.43 14.29
N VAL A 49 14.49 5.29 14.20
CA VAL A 49 14.90 4.49 15.38
C VAL A 49 16.40 4.29 15.33
N ASN A 50 17.12 4.76 16.33
CA ASN A 50 18.59 4.67 16.42
C ASN A 50 19.31 5.18 15.15
N GLY A 51 18.78 6.23 14.51
CA GLY A 51 19.31 6.79 13.26
C GLY A 51 18.91 6.01 12.00
N TYR A 52 18.16 4.92 12.10
CA TYR A 52 17.62 4.18 10.98
C TYR A 52 16.23 4.65 10.60
N GLN A 53 15.97 4.77 9.30
CA GLN A 53 14.66 5.09 8.73
C GLN A 53 13.89 3.79 8.49
N LEU A 54 12.80 3.59 9.23
CA LEU A 54 12.02 2.35 9.25
C LEU A 54 10.56 2.63 8.90
N ASP A 55 10.11 2.14 7.77
CA ASP A 55 8.70 2.22 7.34
C ASP A 55 7.83 1.21 8.11
N HIS A 56 6.57 1.57 8.38
CA HIS A 56 5.60 0.65 8.96
C HIS A 56 5.11 -0.35 7.92
N GLY A 57 5.88 -1.40 7.70
CA GLY A 57 5.68 -2.38 6.64
C GLY A 57 6.51 -2.08 5.39
N PHE A 58 6.73 -3.11 4.57
CA PHE A 58 7.37 -2.93 3.27
C PHE A 58 6.35 -2.37 2.28
N GLN A 59 6.40 -1.07 2.06
CA GLN A 59 5.50 -0.35 1.17
C GLN A 59 6.27 0.26 -0.01
N VAL A 60 5.67 0.25 -1.18
CA VAL A 60 6.23 0.88 -2.38
C VAL A 60 5.21 1.79 -3.05
N LEU A 61 5.68 2.88 -3.62
CA LEU A 61 4.92 3.78 -4.47
C LEU A 61 5.12 3.38 -5.92
N LEU A 62 4.02 3.13 -6.66
CA LEU A 62 4.06 2.92 -8.10
C LEU A 62 3.85 4.25 -8.83
N THR A 63 4.87 4.70 -9.55
CA THR A 63 4.85 6.01 -10.22
C THR A 63 3.83 6.11 -11.35
N SER A 64 3.37 4.97 -11.87
CA SER A 64 2.33 4.88 -12.91
C SER A 64 0.90 4.99 -12.38
N TYR A 65 0.70 5.04 -11.07
CA TYR A 65 -0.64 5.27 -10.51
C TYR A 65 -1.18 6.63 -10.96
N PRO A 66 -2.34 6.69 -11.68
CA PRO A 66 -2.87 7.96 -12.19
C PRO A 66 -3.12 9.00 -11.08
N ALA A 67 -3.58 8.55 -9.90
CA ALA A 67 -3.80 9.46 -8.78
C ALA A 67 -2.48 9.99 -8.19
N VAL A 68 -1.40 9.22 -8.23
CA VAL A 68 -0.06 9.68 -7.84
C VAL A 68 0.40 10.79 -8.77
N GLN A 69 0.29 10.59 -10.09
CA GLN A 69 0.67 11.60 -11.08
C GLN A 69 -0.16 12.89 -10.97
N LYS A 70 -1.41 12.78 -10.53
CA LYS A 70 -2.31 13.92 -10.33
C LYS A 70 -2.03 14.70 -9.03
N HIS A 71 -1.72 14.01 -7.96
CA HIS A 71 -1.75 14.57 -6.61
C HIS A 71 -0.40 14.77 -5.96
N LEU A 72 0.66 14.09 -6.43
CA LEU A 72 1.99 14.17 -5.85
C LEU A 72 3.00 14.83 -6.78
N ASP A 73 3.94 15.53 -6.20
CA ASP A 73 5.17 15.97 -6.84
C ASP A 73 6.23 14.89 -6.62
N CYS A 74 6.41 14.04 -7.64
CA CYS A 74 7.34 12.91 -7.57
C CYS A 74 8.82 13.35 -7.49
N ASP A 75 9.15 14.50 -8.09
CA ASP A 75 10.52 15.04 -8.07
C ASP A 75 10.88 15.52 -6.65
N ALA A 76 9.97 16.25 -6.01
CA ALA A 76 10.15 16.72 -4.64
C ALA A 76 10.21 15.58 -3.59
N LEU A 77 9.70 14.38 -3.93
CA LEU A 77 9.82 13.19 -3.07
C LEU A 77 11.17 12.49 -3.18
N GLU A 78 12.04 12.88 -4.11
CA GLU A 78 13.35 12.25 -4.39
C GLU A 78 13.23 10.71 -4.48
N LEU A 79 12.31 10.22 -5.33
CA LEU A 79 11.94 8.81 -5.40
C LEU A 79 13.11 7.89 -5.75
N GLN A 80 13.39 6.91 -4.90
CA GLN A 80 14.42 5.90 -5.06
C GLN A 80 13.83 4.66 -5.73
N SER A 81 14.25 4.36 -6.97
CA SER A 81 13.67 3.28 -7.77
C SER A 81 14.31 1.92 -7.51
N PHE A 82 13.46 0.91 -7.45
CA PHE A 82 13.87 -0.50 -7.52
C PHE A 82 14.22 -0.90 -8.94
N LEU A 83 15.07 -1.91 -9.09
CA LEU A 83 15.23 -2.58 -10.37
C LEU A 83 13.98 -3.43 -10.69
N PRO A 84 13.58 -3.54 -11.97
CA PRO A 84 12.40 -4.30 -12.37
C PRO A 84 12.66 -5.81 -12.34
N GLY A 85 12.76 -6.39 -11.15
CA GLY A 85 13.05 -7.81 -10.95
C GLY A 85 13.06 -8.20 -9.48
N ALA A 86 13.47 -9.43 -9.23
CA ALA A 86 13.60 -10.02 -7.91
C ALA A 86 14.80 -10.97 -7.82
N CYS A 87 15.31 -11.11 -6.61
CA CYS A 87 16.24 -12.15 -6.24
C CYS A 87 15.43 -13.27 -5.55
N ILE A 88 15.50 -14.50 -6.05
CA ILE A 88 14.74 -15.65 -5.55
C ILE A 88 15.68 -16.58 -4.79
N PHE A 89 15.38 -16.83 -3.53
CA PHE A 89 16.08 -17.79 -2.68
C PHE A 89 15.37 -19.13 -2.73
N LYS A 90 16.09 -20.15 -3.20
CA LYS A 90 15.59 -21.52 -3.33
C LYS A 90 16.67 -22.51 -2.94
N SER A 91 16.45 -23.27 -1.85
CA SER A 91 17.37 -24.34 -1.41
C SER A 91 18.84 -23.90 -1.32
N ASN A 92 19.10 -22.78 -0.64
CA ASN A 92 20.44 -22.15 -0.49
C ASN A 92 21.08 -21.63 -1.78
N ASP A 93 20.30 -21.56 -2.87
CA ASP A 93 20.74 -20.98 -4.13
C ASP A 93 19.99 -19.66 -4.39
N GLN A 94 20.70 -18.70 -4.92
CA GLN A 94 20.18 -17.35 -5.23
C GLN A 94 20.07 -17.16 -6.74
N LYS A 95 18.87 -16.91 -7.23
CA LYS A 95 18.60 -16.67 -8.65
C LYS A 95 18.02 -15.30 -8.86
N THR A 96 18.44 -14.61 -9.91
CA THR A 96 17.87 -13.31 -10.27
C THR A 96 16.97 -13.46 -11.51
N ILE A 97 15.77 -12.93 -11.42
CA ILE A 97 14.82 -12.77 -12.54
C ILE A 97 14.41 -11.31 -12.63
N GLY A 98 14.20 -10.82 -13.86
CA GLY A 98 13.72 -9.46 -14.06
C GLY A 98 13.33 -9.18 -15.50
N ASP A 99 12.94 -7.93 -15.77
CA ASP A 99 12.53 -7.47 -17.10
C ASP A 99 13.73 -6.89 -17.88
N PRO A 100 14.30 -7.64 -18.83
CA PRO A 100 15.45 -7.17 -19.61
C PRO A 100 15.10 -6.03 -20.58
N LEU A 101 13.82 -5.85 -20.96
CA LEU A 101 13.39 -4.74 -21.79
C LEU A 101 13.46 -3.40 -21.06
N ARG A 102 13.33 -3.44 -19.73
CA ARG A 102 13.41 -2.26 -18.87
C ARG A 102 14.82 -2.05 -18.29
N ASN A 103 15.57 -3.14 -18.11
CA ASN A 103 16.96 -3.07 -17.66
C ASN A 103 17.77 -4.22 -18.24
N LEU A 104 18.65 -3.90 -19.19
CA LEU A 104 19.47 -4.87 -19.92
C LEU A 104 20.40 -5.70 -19.00
N SER A 105 20.80 -5.17 -17.84
CA SER A 105 21.64 -5.92 -16.88
C SER A 105 20.96 -7.16 -16.31
N LEU A 106 19.64 -7.28 -16.47
CA LEU A 106 18.82 -8.42 -16.03
C LEU A 106 18.68 -9.52 -17.10
N LEU A 107 19.16 -9.29 -18.32
CA LEU A 107 19.00 -10.26 -19.43
C LEU A 107 19.69 -11.58 -19.11
N ILE A 108 21.00 -11.56 -18.88
CA ILE A 108 21.78 -12.76 -18.62
C ILE A 108 21.34 -13.47 -17.33
N PRO A 109 21.16 -12.77 -16.18
CA PRO A 109 20.62 -13.40 -14.97
C PRO A 109 19.27 -14.07 -15.22
N THR A 110 18.32 -13.41 -15.91
CA THR A 110 17.00 -13.96 -16.18
C THR A 110 17.07 -15.22 -17.07
N LEU A 111 17.90 -15.22 -18.08
CA LEU A 111 18.08 -16.40 -18.96
C LEU A 111 18.68 -17.59 -18.20
N LYS A 112 19.65 -17.34 -17.31
CA LYS A 112 20.36 -18.35 -16.52
C LYS A 112 19.65 -18.73 -15.21
N SER A 113 18.58 -18.05 -14.82
CA SER A 113 17.93 -18.22 -13.52
C SER A 113 17.40 -19.64 -13.26
N GLY A 114 17.01 -20.38 -14.31
CA GLY A 114 16.28 -21.64 -14.15
C GLY A 114 14.87 -21.48 -13.55
N ILE A 115 14.39 -20.25 -13.37
CA ILE A 115 13.03 -19.97 -12.88
C ILE A 115 12.06 -20.00 -14.06
N GLY A 116 11.08 -20.90 -13.99
CA GLY A 116 10.15 -21.17 -15.07
C GLY A 116 10.80 -21.72 -16.34
N THR A 117 10.01 -21.95 -17.35
CA THR A 117 10.42 -22.45 -18.66
C THR A 117 10.69 -21.30 -19.65
N PHE A 118 11.27 -21.58 -20.80
CA PHE A 118 11.37 -20.59 -21.89
C PHE A 118 9.98 -20.14 -22.36
N SER A 119 9.00 -21.06 -22.40
CA SER A 119 7.61 -20.75 -22.72
C SER A 119 7.00 -19.75 -21.70
N ASP A 120 7.33 -19.85 -20.42
CA ASP A 120 6.85 -18.90 -19.41
C ASP A 120 7.38 -17.49 -19.67
N LYS A 121 8.63 -17.36 -20.07
CA LYS A 121 9.24 -16.06 -20.41
C LYS A 121 8.55 -15.41 -21.63
N LEU A 122 8.16 -16.20 -22.62
CA LEU A 122 7.36 -15.71 -23.76
C LEU A 122 5.94 -15.31 -23.34
N LYS A 123 5.33 -16.04 -22.39
CA LYS A 123 4.01 -15.69 -21.87
C LYS A 123 4.04 -14.39 -21.07
N ILE A 124 5.12 -14.13 -20.31
CA ILE A 124 5.32 -12.83 -19.65
C ILE A 124 5.32 -11.69 -20.68
N LEU A 125 6.06 -11.84 -21.80
CA LEU A 125 6.07 -10.82 -22.85
C LEU A 125 4.68 -10.60 -23.46
N LYS A 126 3.94 -11.69 -23.72
CA LYS A 126 2.56 -11.60 -24.22
C LYS A 126 1.62 -10.92 -23.22
N LEU A 127 1.74 -11.25 -21.92
CA LEU A 127 0.97 -10.63 -20.86
C LEU A 127 1.26 -9.13 -20.76
N ASN A 128 2.54 -8.74 -20.80
CA ASN A 128 2.94 -7.33 -20.82
C ASN A 128 2.31 -6.58 -22.00
N GLN A 129 2.37 -7.15 -23.22
CA GLN A 129 1.77 -6.54 -24.42
C GLN A 129 0.25 -6.44 -24.32
N LYS A 130 -0.43 -7.49 -23.79
CA LYS A 130 -1.87 -7.49 -23.56
C LYS A 130 -2.27 -6.37 -22.60
N LEU A 131 -1.61 -6.30 -21.44
CA LEU A 131 -1.97 -5.34 -20.39
C LEU A 131 -1.63 -3.90 -20.77
N LYS A 132 -0.55 -3.67 -21.54
CA LYS A 132 -0.23 -2.34 -22.05
C LYS A 132 -1.36 -1.74 -22.91
N LYS A 133 -2.11 -2.58 -23.66
CA LYS A 133 -3.23 -2.15 -24.52
C LYS A 133 -4.56 -2.03 -23.78
N LYS A 134 -4.67 -2.61 -22.61
CA LYS A 134 -5.93 -2.68 -21.84
C LYS A 134 -6.08 -1.46 -20.93
N THR A 135 -7.23 -0.78 -20.94
CA THR A 135 -7.49 0.34 -20.03
C THR A 135 -7.72 -0.17 -18.60
N LEU A 136 -7.60 0.72 -17.62
CA LEU A 136 -7.81 0.34 -16.21
C LEU A 136 -9.27 -0.03 -15.95
N GLU A 137 -10.20 0.70 -16.53
CA GLU A 137 -11.64 0.41 -16.45
C GLU A 137 -11.94 -0.99 -17.03
N ALA A 138 -11.36 -1.32 -18.19
CA ALA A 138 -11.54 -2.63 -18.83
C ALA A 138 -10.98 -3.78 -17.96
N ILE A 139 -9.93 -3.54 -17.17
CA ILE A 139 -9.41 -4.53 -16.22
C ILE A 139 -10.47 -4.85 -15.15
N PHE A 140 -11.09 -3.82 -14.57
CA PHE A 140 -12.06 -4.00 -13.49
C PHE A 140 -13.44 -4.45 -13.96
N LEU A 141 -13.71 -4.44 -15.26
CA LEU A 141 -14.93 -5.00 -15.89
C LEU A 141 -14.78 -6.48 -16.28
N GLU A 142 -13.60 -7.08 -16.19
CA GLU A 142 -13.42 -8.51 -16.46
C GLU A 142 -14.20 -9.39 -15.50
N SER A 143 -14.47 -10.64 -15.92
CA SER A 143 -15.08 -11.64 -15.05
C SER A 143 -14.22 -11.95 -13.83
N GLU A 144 -14.85 -12.15 -12.68
CA GLU A 144 -14.15 -12.46 -11.43
C GLU A 144 -13.57 -13.87 -11.47
N GLN A 145 -12.30 -13.99 -11.10
CA GLN A 145 -11.58 -15.24 -10.88
C GLN A 145 -10.38 -14.98 -9.97
N THR A 146 -9.84 -15.99 -9.35
CA THR A 146 -8.61 -15.86 -8.55
C THR A 146 -7.39 -15.61 -9.42
N THR A 147 -6.37 -14.97 -8.86
CA THR A 147 -5.07 -14.80 -9.52
C THR A 147 -4.46 -16.15 -9.91
N LEU A 148 -4.61 -17.18 -9.07
CA LEU A 148 -4.10 -18.52 -9.36
C LEU A 148 -4.76 -19.13 -10.60
N GLU A 149 -6.09 -19.13 -10.66
CA GLU A 149 -6.85 -19.63 -11.82
C GLU A 149 -6.49 -18.87 -13.09
N TYR A 150 -6.34 -17.55 -12.99
CA TYR A 150 -5.93 -16.70 -14.11
C TYR A 150 -4.55 -17.09 -14.65
N LEU A 151 -3.54 -17.25 -13.78
CA LEU A 151 -2.19 -17.65 -14.19
C LEU A 151 -2.15 -19.05 -14.80
N GLN A 152 -2.92 -20.00 -14.24
CA GLN A 152 -3.08 -21.34 -14.78
C GLN A 152 -3.74 -21.32 -16.16
N ARG A 153 -4.79 -20.53 -16.34
CA ARG A 153 -5.48 -20.34 -17.63
C ARG A 153 -4.58 -19.73 -18.69
N LEU A 154 -3.65 -18.84 -18.30
CA LEU A 154 -2.62 -18.31 -19.18
C LEU A 154 -1.55 -19.36 -19.52
N GLY A 155 -1.60 -20.54 -18.88
CA GLY A 155 -0.73 -21.69 -19.11
C GLY A 155 0.66 -21.52 -18.53
N PHE A 156 0.85 -20.68 -17.50
CA PHE A 156 2.12 -20.63 -16.77
C PHE A 156 2.42 -21.97 -16.10
N SER A 157 3.68 -22.37 -16.09
CA SER A 157 4.10 -23.60 -15.42
C SER A 157 3.95 -23.48 -13.89
N ASN A 158 3.73 -24.62 -13.22
CA ASN A 158 3.67 -24.67 -11.77
C ASN A 158 4.98 -24.15 -11.12
N ALA A 159 6.12 -24.36 -11.77
CA ALA A 159 7.41 -23.83 -11.31
C ALA A 159 7.42 -22.30 -11.32
N MET A 160 6.95 -21.67 -12.42
CA MET A 160 6.88 -20.21 -12.52
C MET A 160 5.90 -19.62 -11.52
N ILE A 161 4.74 -20.26 -11.34
CA ILE A 161 3.75 -19.82 -10.35
C ILE A 161 4.33 -19.94 -8.93
N LYS A 162 4.90 -21.08 -8.57
CA LYS A 162 5.42 -21.36 -7.23
C LYS A 162 6.65 -20.53 -6.88
N ASP A 163 7.62 -20.43 -7.80
CA ASP A 163 8.93 -19.87 -7.49
C ASP A 163 8.97 -18.33 -7.68
N PHE A 164 8.06 -17.75 -8.47
CA PHE A 164 8.03 -16.30 -8.72
C PHE A 164 6.69 -15.65 -8.38
N PHE A 165 5.59 -16.02 -9.10
CA PHE A 165 4.33 -15.28 -8.93
C PHE A 165 3.80 -15.39 -7.49
N LYS A 166 3.81 -16.59 -6.90
CA LYS A 166 3.29 -16.80 -5.55
C LYS A 166 4.04 -15.96 -4.52
N PRO A 167 5.36 -16.06 -4.30
CA PRO A 167 6.05 -15.26 -3.29
C PRO A 167 6.00 -13.75 -3.58
N PHE A 168 6.00 -13.33 -4.85
CA PHE A 168 5.93 -11.91 -5.20
C PHE A 168 4.55 -11.31 -4.89
N PHE A 169 3.48 -11.93 -5.38
CA PHE A 169 2.13 -11.41 -5.18
C PHE A 169 1.57 -11.69 -3.79
N SER A 170 2.05 -12.72 -3.10
CA SER A 170 1.72 -12.92 -1.68
C SER A 170 2.16 -11.73 -0.83
N GLY A 171 3.34 -11.17 -1.07
CA GLY A 171 3.80 -9.97 -0.39
C GLY A 171 2.97 -8.73 -0.67
N ILE A 172 2.42 -8.60 -1.89
CA ILE A 172 1.58 -7.48 -2.31
C ILE A 172 0.16 -7.61 -1.76
N PHE A 173 -0.41 -8.81 -1.87
CA PHE A 173 -1.79 -9.08 -1.49
C PHE A 173 -1.97 -9.53 -0.04
N LEU A 174 -0.87 -9.72 0.68
CA LEU A 174 -0.83 -10.21 2.07
C LEU A 174 -1.66 -11.48 2.26
N GLU A 175 -1.44 -12.46 1.35
CA GLU A 175 -2.06 -13.79 1.41
C GLU A 175 -1.23 -14.80 0.62
N THR A 176 -1.35 -16.09 0.94
CA THR A 176 -0.42 -17.10 0.44
C THR A 176 -0.95 -17.98 -0.68
N GLU A 177 -2.23 -17.87 -1.04
CA GLU A 177 -2.85 -18.82 -1.97
C GLU A 177 -3.17 -18.24 -3.36
N LEU A 178 -2.82 -16.98 -3.62
CA LEU A 178 -3.17 -16.23 -4.84
C LEU A 178 -4.69 -16.21 -5.09
N GLY A 179 -5.47 -16.17 -3.98
CA GLY A 179 -6.91 -16.06 -4.01
C GLY A 179 -7.45 -14.67 -4.32
N THR A 180 -6.60 -13.64 -4.27
CA THR A 180 -6.97 -12.28 -4.64
C THR A 180 -7.38 -12.22 -6.11
N SER A 181 -8.37 -11.37 -6.43
CA SER A 181 -8.93 -11.17 -7.76
C SER A 181 -7.86 -10.98 -8.84
N SER A 182 -8.06 -11.62 -9.99
CA SER A 182 -7.23 -11.41 -11.19
C SER A 182 -7.31 -9.97 -11.73
N ARG A 183 -8.39 -9.24 -11.44
CA ARG A 183 -8.48 -7.81 -11.76
C ARG A 183 -7.41 -7.02 -11.02
N MET A 184 -7.22 -7.31 -9.73
CA MET A 184 -6.17 -6.68 -8.92
C MET A 184 -4.78 -7.11 -9.37
N PHE A 185 -4.60 -8.37 -9.77
CA PHE A 185 -3.36 -8.84 -10.35
C PHE A 185 -3.04 -8.09 -11.65
N GLU A 186 -3.95 -8.01 -12.61
CA GLU A 186 -3.75 -7.30 -13.88
C GLU A 186 -3.44 -5.81 -13.64
N PHE A 187 -4.18 -5.17 -12.72
CA PHE A 187 -3.97 -3.77 -12.34
C PHE A 187 -2.57 -3.53 -11.80
N VAL A 188 -2.18 -4.25 -10.76
CA VAL A 188 -0.86 -4.09 -10.13
C VAL A 188 0.26 -4.45 -11.11
N TYR A 189 0.11 -5.55 -11.85
CA TYR A 189 1.09 -5.98 -12.84
C TYR A 189 1.28 -4.94 -13.96
N LYS A 190 0.19 -4.34 -14.45
CA LYS A 190 0.24 -3.24 -15.41
C LYS A 190 0.96 -2.04 -14.83
N MET A 191 0.64 -1.65 -13.60
CA MET A 191 1.29 -0.50 -12.94
C MET A 191 2.79 -0.72 -12.74
N PHE A 192 3.24 -1.92 -12.38
CA PHE A 192 4.65 -2.28 -12.37
C PHE A 192 5.28 -2.20 -13.76
N GLY A 193 4.56 -2.61 -14.80
CA GLY A 193 5.05 -2.62 -16.19
C GLY A 193 5.19 -1.22 -16.81
N GLU A 194 4.37 -0.25 -16.40
CA GLU A 194 4.31 1.11 -16.97
C GLU A 194 5.05 2.17 -16.16
N GLY A 195 5.36 1.89 -14.89
CA GLY A 195 6.07 2.79 -14.00
C GLY A 195 7.19 2.12 -13.23
N HIS A 196 7.65 2.78 -12.20
CA HIS A 196 8.67 2.27 -11.29
C HIS A 196 8.06 2.00 -9.91
N ALA A 197 8.50 0.90 -9.29
CA ALA A 197 8.34 0.73 -7.86
C ALA A 197 9.40 1.61 -7.17
N THR A 198 8.97 2.45 -6.25
CA THR A 198 9.83 3.44 -5.60
C THR A 198 9.53 3.57 -4.12
N ILE A 199 10.48 4.11 -3.39
CA ILE A 199 10.30 4.62 -2.02
C ILE A 199 10.85 6.05 -2.00
N PRO A 200 10.16 7.02 -1.37
CA PRO A 200 10.74 8.34 -1.15
C PRO A 200 12.02 8.26 -0.33
N LYS A 201 13.02 9.09 -0.63
CA LYS A 201 14.31 9.12 0.08
C LYS A 201 14.14 9.33 1.60
N SER A 202 13.12 10.06 2.01
CA SER A 202 12.78 10.30 3.43
C SER A 202 11.78 9.30 4.00
N GLY A 203 11.61 8.12 3.37
CA GLY A 203 10.65 7.09 3.76
C GLY A 203 9.25 7.33 3.23
N ILE A 204 8.38 6.33 3.41
CA ILE A 204 7.03 6.36 2.82
C ILE A 204 6.15 7.49 3.40
N GLU A 205 6.42 7.93 4.64
CA GLU A 205 5.70 9.05 5.29
C GLU A 205 5.95 10.41 4.60
N ALA A 206 6.94 10.53 3.73
CA ALA A 206 7.14 11.73 2.93
C ALA A 206 5.91 12.05 2.06
N ILE A 207 5.14 11.04 1.65
CA ILE A 207 3.92 11.20 0.86
C ILE A 207 2.85 11.99 1.62
N PRO A 208 2.36 11.55 2.80
CA PRO A 208 1.39 12.34 3.56
C PRO A 208 1.94 13.67 4.05
N LYS A 209 3.24 13.78 4.33
CA LYS A 209 3.88 15.06 4.69
C LYS A 209 3.84 16.06 3.54
N GLN A 210 4.09 15.63 2.30
CA GLN A 210 3.96 16.47 1.12
C GLN A 210 2.50 16.95 0.92
N LEU A 211 1.52 16.05 1.08
CA LEU A 211 0.11 16.42 1.00
C LEU A 211 -0.27 17.46 2.07
N LEU A 212 0.20 17.27 3.31
CA LEU A 212 -0.01 18.20 4.41
C LEU A 212 0.59 19.57 4.14
N SER A 213 1.84 19.64 3.63
CA SER A 213 2.54 20.91 3.36
C SER A 213 1.83 21.78 2.32
N ASN A 214 1.02 21.18 1.47
CA ASN A 214 0.23 21.87 0.45
C ASN A 214 -1.10 22.45 0.98
N LEU A 215 -1.51 22.10 2.21
CA LEU A 215 -2.72 22.62 2.85
C LEU A 215 -2.43 23.94 3.56
N LYS A 216 -3.28 24.96 3.33
CA LYS A 216 -3.09 26.33 3.85
C LYS A 216 -4.16 26.74 4.86
N THR A 217 -5.39 26.28 4.67
CA THR A 217 -6.56 26.74 5.45
C THR A 217 -7.20 25.59 6.25
N THR A 218 -6.84 24.35 5.98
CA THR A 218 -7.30 23.17 6.73
C THR A 218 -6.78 23.21 8.16
N LYS A 219 -7.67 23.03 9.13
CA LYS A 219 -7.32 22.89 10.54
C LYS A 219 -7.18 21.42 10.90
N PHE A 220 -6.22 21.09 11.77
CA PHE A 220 -5.99 19.74 12.24
C PHE A 220 -6.18 19.64 13.74
N ASN A 221 -7.02 18.72 14.17
CA ASN A 221 -7.20 18.31 15.56
C ASN A 221 -6.60 16.93 15.75
N TYR A 222 -5.33 16.88 16.16
CA TYR A 222 -4.62 15.64 16.49
C TYR A 222 -4.99 15.13 17.86
N ASN A 223 -4.63 13.88 18.17
CA ASN A 223 -4.92 13.20 19.43
C ASN A 223 -6.41 13.29 19.82
N THR A 224 -7.27 13.33 18.80
CA THR A 224 -8.71 13.53 18.94
C THR A 224 -9.44 12.35 18.29
N LYS A 225 -9.92 11.43 19.12
CA LYS A 225 -10.59 10.23 18.65
C LYS A 225 -12.10 10.46 18.57
N VAL A 226 -12.67 10.14 17.42
CA VAL A 226 -14.12 10.11 17.22
C VAL A 226 -14.65 8.76 17.72
N GLU A 227 -15.68 8.80 18.55
CA GLU A 227 -16.38 7.63 19.07
C GLU A 227 -17.52 7.20 18.16
N SER A 228 -18.33 8.17 17.72
CA SER A 228 -19.48 7.87 16.86
C SER A 228 -19.89 9.07 16.01
N LEU A 229 -20.60 8.79 14.93
CA LEU A 229 -21.14 9.75 13.99
C LEU A 229 -22.66 9.58 13.90
N LYS A 230 -23.37 10.70 13.99
CA LYS A 230 -24.79 10.83 13.67
C LYS A 230 -24.92 11.91 12.59
N ASP A 231 -26.05 11.94 11.88
CA ASP A 231 -26.29 12.98 10.89
C ASP A 231 -26.14 14.38 11.50
N GLY A 232 -25.22 15.15 10.96
CA GLY A 232 -24.91 16.50 11.44
C GLY A 232 -24.13 16.61 12.77
N LYS A 233 -23.75 15.49 13.41
CA LYS A 233 -23.06 15.49 14.71
C LYS A 233 -21.92 14.50 14.79
N ILE A 234 -20.81 14.94 15.35
CA ILE A 234 -19.63 14.14 15.65
C ILE A 234 -19.49 14.02 17.17
N ILE A 235 -19.40 12.82 17.68
CA ILE A 235 -19.22 12.56 19.12
C ILE A 235 -17.77 12.09 19.32
N LEU A 236 -17.02 12.83 20.13
CA LEU A 236 -15.64 12.50 20.49
C LEU A 236 -15.60 11.54 21.68
N GLU A 237 -14.53 10.78 21.84
CA GLU A 237 -14.31 9.82 22.92
C GLU A 237 -14.41 10.46 24.32
N ASN A 238 -14.09 11.75 24.45
CA ASN A 238 -14.25 12.51 25.70
C ASN A 238 -15.68 13.04 25.95
N GLY A 239 -16.66 12.64 25.15
CA GLY A 239 -18.05 13.07 25.24
C GLY A 239 -18.38 14.42 24.56
N THR A 240 -17.39 15.15 24.05
CA THR A 240 -17.62 16.40 23.34
C THR A 240 -18.42 16.15 22.08
N GLN A 241 -19.43 17.00 21.81
CA GLN A 241 -20.22 16.95 20.57
C GLN A 241 -19.87 18.15 19.69
N LEU A 242 -19.59 17.87 18.41
CA LEU A 242 -19.34 18.87 17.39
C LEU A 242 -20.47 18.84 16.35
N GLU A 243 -20.97 20.00 15.98
CA GLU A 243 -21.90 20.13 14.87
C GLU A 243 -21.15 20.20 13.55
N SER A 244 -21.64 19.49 12.53
CA SER A 244 -21.06 19.42 11.20
C SER A 244 -22.14 19.54 10.15
N HIS A 245 -21.93 20.41 9.16
CA HIS A 245 -22.82 20.46 8.01
C HIS A 245 -22.58 19.25 7.11
N TYR A 246 -21.30 18.87 6.90
CA TYR A 246 -20.90 17.70 6.14
C TYR A 246 -19.71 17.02 6.80
N THR A 247 -19.72 15.69 6.80
CA THR A 247 -18.63 14.89 7.36
C THR A 247 -18.15 13.87 6.33
N ILE A 248 -16.85 13.88 6.03
CA ILE A 248 -16.18 12.84 5.24
C ILE A 248 -15.52 11.85 6.20
N VAL A 249 -15.94 10.59 6.14
CA VAL A 249 -15.35 9.51 6.94
C VAL A 249 -14.23 8.88 6.12
N ALA A 250 -12.99 9.30 6.38
CA ALA A 250 -11.77 8.83 5.73
C ALA A 250 -11.00 7.82 6.60
N SER A 251 -11.71 7.12 7.48
CA SER A 251 -11.26 6.05 8.36
C SER A 251 -12.21 4.86 8.24
N GLU A 252 -12.00 3.81 9.04
CA GLU A 252 -12.95 2.69 9.08
C GLU A 252 -14.31 3.13 9.63
N ALA A 253 -15.31 3.18 8.74
CA ALA A 253 -16.62 3.74 9.05
C ALA A 253 -17.51 2.81 9.88
N SER A 254 -17.30 1.49 9.82
CA SER A 254 -18.17 0.49 10.47
C SER A 254 -18.23 0.63 11.99
N GLY A 255 -17.13 1.07 12.61
CA GLY A 255 -17.08 1.36 14.04
C GLY A 255 -17.71 2.70 14.44
N LEU A 256 -17.83 3.64 13.51
CA LEU A 256 -18.25 5.02 13.76
C LEU A 256 -19.72 5.27 13.43
N VAL A 257 -20.23 4.61 12.39
CA VAL A 257 -21.58 4.84 11.86
C VAL A 257 -22.47 3.65 12.14
N SER A 258 -23.54 3.86 12.91
CA SER A 258 -24.44 2.78 13.37
C SER A 258 -25.06 1.97 12.21
N LYS A 259 -25.35 2.62 11.08
CA LYS A 259 -25.86 1.94 9.86
C LYS A 259 -24.89 0.93 9.25
N LEU A 260 -23.60 1.03 9.55
CA LEU A 260 -22.53 0.19 9.01
C LEU A 260 -22.00 -0.85 10.02
N LYS A 261 -22.54 -0.92 11.24
CA LYS A 261 -22.05 -1.83 12.31
C LYS A 261 -21.97 -3.30 11.90
N ASN A 262 -22.83 -3.75 10.99
CA ASN A 262 -22.85 -5.14 10.50
C ASN A 262 -22.05 -5.32 9.18
N GLN A 263 -21.35 -4.31 8.73
CA GLN A 263 -20.53 -4.30 7.51
C GLN A 263 -19.06 -4.17 7.84
N SER A 264 -18.60 -4.91 8.87
CA SER A 264 -17.18 -4.90 9.25
C SER A 264 -16.34 -5.51 8.13
N ILE A 265 -15.25 -4.81 7.79
CA ILE A 265 -14.28 -5.26 6.80
C ILE A 265 -13.32 -6.25 7.47
N GLU A 266 -13.11 -7.41 6.83
CA GLU A 266 -12.03 -8.31 7.21
C GLU A 266 -10.70 -7.72 6.76
N TRP A 267 -9.68 -7.78 7.63
CA TRP A 267 -8.36 -7.23 7.36
C TRP A 267 -7.31 -8.32 7.26
N LYS A 268 -6.45 -8.20 6.27
CA LYS A 268 -5.20 -8.96 6.19
C LYS A 268 -4.13 -8.22 6.99
N SER A 269 -3.29 -8.99 7.67
CA SER A 269 -2.22 -8.49 8.53
C SER A 269 -0.84 -8.83 7.94
N CYS A 270 0.18 -8.12 8.39
CA CYS A 270 1.57 -8.53 8.22
C CYS A 270 2.42 -8.08 9.40
N THR A 271 3.58 -8.68 9.52
CA THR A 271 4.61 -8.26 10.47
C THR A 271 5.89 -7.95 9.70
N THR A 272 6.49 -6.81 9.97
CA THR A 272 7.78 -6.43 9.40
C THR A 272 8.81 -6.35 10.51
N LEU A 273 9.94 -7.05 10.32
CA LEU A 273 11.09 -7.05 11.22
C LEU A 273 12.25 -6.34 10.54
N TYR A 274 13.00 -5.58 11.31
CA TYR A 274 14.22 -4.89 10.86
C TYR A 274 15.43 -5.43 11.62
N PHE A 275 16.47 -5.76 10.85
CA PHE A 275 17.74 -6.29 11.36
C PHE A 275 18.91 -5.48 10.81
N GLU A 276 19.99 -5.39 11.59
CA GLU A 276 21.31 -5.03 11.09
C GLU A 276 22.01 -6.25 10.50
N THR A 277 22.77 -6.05 9.44
CA THR A 277 23.71 -7.02 8.90
C THR A 277 25.03 -6.31 8.58
N ASP A 278 26.15 -7.02 8.62
CA ASP A 278 27.45 -6.42 8.31
C ASP A 278 27.67 -6.29 6.78
N THR A 279 27.03 -7.16 6.00
CA THR A 279 27.14 -7.20 4.54
C THR A 279 25.79 -7.44 3.89
N ARG A 280 25.65 -7.04 2.62
CA ARG A 280 24.49 -7.35 1.79
C ARG A 280 24.71 -8.62 0.97
N VAL A 281 23.80 -9.57 1.06
CA VAL A 281 23.76 -10.72 0.15
C VAL A 281 23.13 -10.35 -1.19
N ILE A 282 22.16 -9.39 -1.20
CA ILE A 282 21.58 -8.83 -2.41
C ILE A 282 22.23 -7.48 -2.66
N ASN A 283 23.19 -7.42 -3.60
CA ASN A 283 23.96 -6.20 -3.87
C ASN A 283 23.24 -5.20 -4.80
N LYS A 284 22.11 -5.58 -5.38
CA LYS A 284 21.29 -4.73 -6.26
C LYS A 284 20.04 -4.26 -5.52
N ARG A 285 19.39 -3.22 -6.01
CA ARG A 285 18.09 -2.70 -5.52
C ARG A 285 16.95 -3.65 -5.92
N LEU A 286 17.02 -4.90 -5.45
CA LEU A 286 16.07 -5.97 -5.76
C LEU A 286 15.43 -6.49 -4.48
N ILE A 287 14.13 -6.80 -4.55
CA ILE A 287 13.46 -7.55 -3.50
C ILE A 287 13.96 -9.00 -3.51
N GLY A 288 14.20 -9.56 -2.34
CA GLY A 288 14.47 -10.98 -2.16
C GLY A 288 13.18 -11.74 -1.84
N LEU A 289 12.88 -12.79 -2.59
CA LEU A 289 11.69 -13.62 -2.43
C LEU A 289 12.10 -15.01 -1.94
N ILE A 290 11.33 -15.55 -1.00
CA ILE A 290 11.55 -16.91 -0.49
C ILE A 290 10.56 -17.86 -1.15
N SER A 291 11.05 -18.77 -2.01
CA SER A 291 10.19 -19.69 -2.76
C SER A 291 9.94 -21.02 -2.04
N LYS A 292 10.59 -21.27 -0.90
CA LYS A 292 10.40 -22.48 -0.09
C LYS A 292 9.05 -22.42 0.62
N SER A 293 8.22 -23.43 0.42
CA SER A 293 6.93 -23.56 1.13
C SER A 293 7.16 -23.84 2.61
N GLY A 294 6.24 -23.33 3.46
CA GLY A 294 6.29 -23.60 4.89
C GLY A 294 7.22 -22.68 5.70
N THR A 295 7.84 -21.68 5.06
CA THR A 295 8.61 -20.64 5.72
C THR A 295 7.73 -19.52 6.26
N LEU A 296 8.22 -18.77 7.25
CA LEU A 296 7.58 -17.56 7.75
C LEU A 296 7.91 -16.35 6.88
N ILE A 297 9.16 -16.26 6.42
CA ILE A 297 9.63 -15.16 5.58
C ILE A 297 8.99 -15.25 4.21
N ASN A 298 8.27 -14.19 3.81
CA ASN A 298 7.78 -14.04 2.44
C ASN A 298 8.81 -13.34 1.55
N ASN A 299 9.29 -12.18 2.00
CA ASN A 299 10.28 -11.40 1.28
C ASN A 299 11.21 -10.64 2.22
N ILE A 300 12.36 -10.27 1.67
CA ILE A 300 13.37 -9.45 2.33
C ILE A 300 13.77 -8.29 1.41
N PHE A 301 14.24 -7.20 2.01
CA PHE A 301 14.79 -6.08 1.26
C PHE A 301 15.85 -5.34 2.08
N TYR A 302 16.98 -5.01 1.45
CA TYR A 302 17.99 -4.15 2.05
C TYR A 302 17.62 -2.67 1.83
N ASN A 303 17.04 -2.02 2.84
CA ASN A 303 16.68 -0.60 2.78
C ASN A 303 17.91 0.27 2.50
N SER A 304 19.07 -0.12 3.03
CA SER A 304 20.37 0.53 2.77
C SER A 304 20.87 0.39 1.32
N SER A 305 20.21 -0.39 0.46
CA SER A 305 20.50 -0.41 -0.98
C SER A 305 20.00 0.83 -1.73
N LEU A 306 19.10 1.59 -1.12
CA LEU A 306 18.57 2.86 -1.61
C LEU A 306 19.22 4.03 -0.87
N GLU A 307 19.19 5.21 -1.49
CA GLU A 307 19.55 6.43 -0.77
C GLU A 307 18.48 6.75 0.28
N SER A 308 18.91 7.15 1.46
CA SER A 308 18.07 7.52 2.58
C SER A 308 18.40 8.92 3.08
N ALA A 309 17.43 9.57 3.73
CA ALA A 309 17.68 10.83 4.43
C ALA A 309 18.53 10.65 5.70
N THR A 310 18.69 9.40 6.17
CA THR A 310 19.59 9.05 7.27
C THR A 310 20.82 8.32 6.72
N THR A 311 21.94 8.39 7.46
CA THR A 311 23.17 7.68 7.09
C THR A 311 23.41 6.54 8.08
N PRO A 312 22.89 5.34 7.80
CA PRO A 312 23.06 4.19 8.68
C PRO A 312 24.54 3.72 8.73
N LEU A 313 24.98 3.28 9.90
CA LEU A 313 26.34 2.75 10.08
C LEU A 313 26.49 1.31 9.56
N LYS A 314 25.39 0.57 9.50
CA LYS A 314 25.32 -0.83 9.04
C LYS A 314 24.23 -1.01 7.98
N GLU A 315 24.27 -2.15 7.34
CA GLU A 315 23.22 -2.55 6.40
C GLU A 315 21.92 -2.87 7.13
N ILE A 316 20.81 -2.34 6.61
CA ILE A 316 19.46 -2.54 7.16
C ILE A 316 18.67 -3.48 6.28
N LEU A 317 18.23 -4.57 6.88
CA LEU A 317 17.39 -5.58 6.27
C LEU A 317 15.98 -5.52 6.82
N SER A 318 14.99 -5.27 5.96
CA SER A 318 13.58 -5.48 6.28
C SER A 318 13.16 -6.90 5.88
N VAL A 319 12.39 -7.55 6.73
CA VAL A 319 11.85 -8.90 6.56
C VAL A 319 10.34 -8.85 6.72
N THR A 320 9.61 -9.33 5.73
CA THR A 320 8.13 -9.38 5.76
C THR A 320 7.65 -10.79 6.06
N VAL A 321 6.81 -10.91 7.07
CA VAL A 321 6.07 -12.11 7.46
C VAL A 321 4.59 -11.84 7.30
N ILE A 322 3.90 -12.66 6.50
CA ILE A 322 2.45 -12.52 6.24
C ILE A 322 1.66 -13.17 7.37
N ASP A 323 1.99 -14.41 7.70
CA ASP A 323 1.34 -15.17 8.78
C ASP A 323 2.36 -15.58 9.83
N ARG A 324 2.26 -14.99 11.02
CA ARG A 324 3.14 -15.30 12.16
C ARG A 324 2.77 -16.59 12.91
N ARG A 325 1.72 -17.29 12.50
CA ARG A 325 1.26 -18.59 13.06
C ARG A 325 1.12 -18.60 14.59
N GLY A 326 0.65 -17.47 15.14
CA GLY A 326 0.43 -17.34 16.58
C GLY A 326 1.71 -17.24 17.44
N LEU A 327 2.90 -17.14 16.84
CA LEU A 327 4.15 -16.98 17.57
C LEU A 327 4.22 -15.69 18.35
N SER A 328 4.86 -15.70 19.52
CA SER A 328 5.23 -14.48 20.24
C SER A 328 6.24 -13.66 19.44
N ASN A 329 6.46 -12.40 19.81
CA ASN A 329 7.44 -11.56 19.13
C ASN A 329 8.87 -12.17 19.24
N GLU A 330 9.23 -12.65 20.42
CA GLU A 330 10.54 -13.25 20.69
C GLU A 330 10.75 -14.52 19.86
N SER A 331 9.78 -15.43 19.87
CA SER A 331 9.82 -16.65 19.06
C SER A 331 9.89 -16.36 17.57
N LEU A 332 9.13 -15.35 17.10
CA LEU A 332 9.14 -14.94 15.71
C LEU A 332 10.52 -14.41 15.28
N ILE A 333 11.16 -13.57 16.11
CA ILE A 333 12.50 -13.03 15.84
C ILE A 333 13.52 -14.18 15.68
N GLU A 334 13.51 -15.16 16.58
CA GLU A 334 14.46 -16.28 16.54
C GLU A 334 14.22 -17.20 15.32
N VAL A 335 12.97 -17.52 15.00
CA VAL A 335 12.65 -18.31 13.81
C VAL A 335 13.07 -17.57 12.54
N VAL A 336 12.78 -16.27 12.44
CA VAL A 336 13.19 -15.45 11.29
C VAL A 336 14.70 -15.38 11.16
N ARG A 337 15.47 -15.25 12.24
CA ARG A 337 16.94 -15.30 12.21
C ARG A 337 17.45 -16.62 11.66
N THR A 338 16.86 -17.73 12.12
CA THR A 338 17.21 -19.07 11.65
C THR A 338 16.93 -19.22 10.15
N GLU A 339 15.72 -18.81 9.70
CA GLU A 339 15.35 -18.85 8.28
C GLU A 339 16.25 -17.96 7.42
N LEU A 340 16.62 -16.75 7.88
CA LEU A 340 17.57 -15.87 7.17
C LEU A 340 18.91 -16.55 6.95
N THR A 341 19.42 -17.23 7.97
CA THR A 341 20.72 -17.94 7.88
C THR A 341 20.61 -19.15 6.96
N GLU A 342 19.60 -20.02 7.17
CA GLU A 342 19.47 -21.28 6.45
C GLU A 342 19.03 -21.11 4.99
N LEU A 343 18.18 -20.12 4.69
CA LEU A 343 17.60 -19.97 3.36
C LEU A 343 18.32 -18.92 2.51
N CYS A 344 18.88 -17.89 3.15
CA CYS A 344 19.44 -16.74 2.45
C CYS A 344 20.95 -16.60 2.67
N GLY A 345 21.55 -17.37 3.59
CA GLY A 345 22.95 -17.19 3.99
C GLY A 345 23.21 -15.83 4.67
N ILE A 346 22.17 -15.25 5.31
CA ILE A 346 22.24 -13.95 5.94
C ILE A 346 22.40 -14.12 7.45
N THR A 347 23.50 -13.63 7.99
CA THR A 347 23.70 -13.52 9.45
C THR A 347 23.24 -12.15 9.91
N ALA A 348 22.12 -12.10 10.65
CA ALA A 348 21.63 -10.89 11.27
C ALA A 348 22.40 -10.60 12.55
N THR A 349 23.07 -9.44 12.64
CA THR A 349 23.90 -9.05 13.78
C THR A 349 23.08 -8.53 14.95
N SER A 350 22.06 -7.70 14.66
CA SER A 350 21.20 -7.11 15.68
C SER A 350 19.74 -7.06 15.20
N PHE A 351 18.82 -7.24 16.13
CA PHE A 351 17.41 -6.90 15.90
C PHE A 351 17.17 -5.44 16.27
N ILE A 352 16.47 -4.69 15.40
CA ILE A 352 16.20 -3.27 15.60
C ILE A 352 14.76 -3.05 16.05
N LYS A 353 13.80 -3.50 15.25
CA LYS A 353 12.39 -3.20 15.46
C LYS A 353 11.48 -4.23 14.80
N LEU A 354 10.30 -4.41 15.40
CA LEU A 354 9.19 -5.17 14.83
C LEU A 354 7.96 -4.27 14.78
N TYR A 355 7.31 -4.25 13.61
CA TYR A 355 6.00 -3.65 13.42
C TYR A 355 4.98 -4.74 13.14
N ASN A 356 4.01 -4.89 14.05
CA ASN A 356 2.84 -5.72 13.81
C ASN A 356 1.72 -4.84 13.25
N ILE A 357 1.22 -5.17 12.06
CA ILE A 357 0.26 -4.37 11.31
C ILE A 357 -1.02 -5.18 11.11
N PRO A 358 -1.93 -5.18 12.09
CA PRO A 358 -3.12 -6.05 12.07
C PRO A 358 -4.14 -5.64 11.00
N ARG A 359 -4.13 -4.38 10.57
CA ARG A 359 -5.02 -3.82 9.53
C ARG A 359 -4.20 -3.28 8.37
N ALA A 360 -3.39 -4.16 7.76
CA ALA A 360 -2.48 -3.77 6.70
C ALA A 360 -3.23 -3.56 5.36
N LEU A 361 -4.08 -4.51 4.98
CA LEU A 361 -4.82 -4.49 3.72
C LEU A 361 -6.26 -4.96 3.93
N PRO A 362 -7.29 -4.23 3.47
CA PRO A 362 -8.68 -4.70 3.57
C PRO A 362 -8.92 -5.86 2.58
N LYS A 363 -9.68 -6.86 3.01
CA LYS A 363 -10.16 -7.94 2.15
C LYS A 363 -11.47 -7.52 1.54
N LEU A 364 -11.44 -7.14 0.27
CA LEU A 364 -12.59 -6.65 -0.48
C LEU A 364 -13.07 -7.72 -1.47
N GLN A 365 -14.39 -7.78 -1.70
CA GLN A 365 -15.02 -8.68 -2.67
C GLN A 365 -15.28 -7.96 -4.00
N ASP A 366 -15.96 -6.82 -3.97
CA ASP A 366 -16.30 -6.04 -5.15
C ASP A 366 -15.25 -4.97 -5.42
N LEU A 367 -14.26 -5.28 -6.26
CA LEU A 367 -13.21 -4.36 -6.62
C LEU A 367 -13.66 -3.44 -7.75
N LYS A 368 -13.50 -2.13 -7.55
CA LYS A 368 -13.77 -1.09 -8.54
C LYS A 368 -12.50 -0.28 -8.80
N TYR A 369 -12.35 0.24 -9.99
CA TYR A 369 -11.29 1.19 -10.30
C TYR A 369 -11.66 2.62 -9.92
N GLU A 370 -12.90 3.01 -10.19
CA GLU A 370 -13.41 4.37 -10.08
C GLU A 370 -14.79 4.35 -9.43
N MET A 371 -15.23 5.52 -8.95
CA MET A 371 -16.56 5.75 -8.41
C MET A 371 -17.02 7.18 -8.71
N MET A 372 -18.33 7.39 -8.79
CA MET A 372 -18.90 8.71 -8.93
C MET A 372 -18.91 9.44 -7.57
N PRO A 373 -18.84 10.81 -7.55
CA PRO A 373 -18.97 11.55 -6.30
C PRO A 373 -20.24 11.21 -5.51
N SER A 374 -21.36 11.00 -6.18
CA SER A 374 -22.64 10.60 -5.58
C SER A 374 -22.60 9.23 -4.87
N GLU A 375 -21.75 8.29 -5.32
CA GLU A 375 -21.60 6.98 -4.70
C GLU A 375 -20.89 7.04 -3.33
N THR A 376 -20.21 8.15 -3.01
CA THR A 376 -19.58 8.35 -1.71
C THR A 376 -20.57 8.74 -0.61
N ARG A 377 -21.79 9.17 -1.00
CA ARG A 377 -22.80 9.69 -0.09
C ARG A 377 -23.51 8.56 0.64
N LEU A 378 -23.33 8.48 1.94
CA LEU A 378 -24.01 7.53 2.83
C LEU A 378 -25.35 8.07 3.35
N THR A 379 -25.38 9.37 3.71
CA THR A 379 -26.57 10.12 4.10
C THR A 379 -26.46 11.55 3.55
N ASP A 380 -27.42 12.41 3.87
CA ASP A 380 -27.39 13.82 3.42
C ASP A 380 -26.15 14.58 3.92
N HIS A 381 -25.56 14.15 5.02
CA HIS A 381 -24.46 14.84 5.68
C HIS A 381 -23.18 13.98 5.81
N LEU A 382 -23.22 12.66 5.50
CA LEU A 382 -22.09 11.75 5.65
C LEU A 382 -21.63 11.19 4.30
N PHE A 383 -20.33 11.28 4.06
CA PHE A 383 -19.65 10.78 2.87
C PHE A 383 -18.53 9.84 3.25
N LEU A 384 -18.29 8.78 2.47
CA LEU A 384 -17.27 7.79 2.72
C LEU A 384 -16.07 8.00 1.80
N ALA A 385 -14.87 7.90 2.38
CA ALA A 385 -13.60 7.86 1.66
C ALA A 385 -12.72 6.75 2.23
N GLY A 386 -11.74 6.34 1.48
CA GLY A 386 -10.80 5.29 1.88
C GLY A 386 -10.54 4.31 0.75
N ASP A 387 -9.42 3.62 0.81
CA ASP A 387 -9.06 2.55 -0.13
C ASP A 387 -10.07 1.39 -0.12
N THR A 388 -10.81 1.25 0.98
CA THR A 388 -11.90 0.28 1.15
C THR A 388 -13.09 0.51 0.23
N GLN A 389 -13.23 1.71 -0.33
CA GLN A 389 -14.33 2.06 -1.22
C GLN A 389 -14.12 1.55 -2.66
N LEU A 390 -12.89 1.15 -3.03
CA LEU A 390 -12.53 0.77 -4.38
C LEU A 390 -11.77 -0.57 -4.45
N ASN A 391 -10.43 -0.55 -4.29
CA ASN A 391 -9.59 -1.73 -4.52
C ASN A 391 -8.39 -1.87 -3.58
N ALA A 392 -8.42 -1.24 -2.43
CA ALA A 392 -7.40 -1.35 -1.38
C ALA A 392 -6.00 -0.81 -1.75
N SER A 393 -5.83 -0.08 -2.84
CA SER A 393 -4.54 0.51 -3.23
C SER A 393 -4.37 1.94 -2.73
N LEU A 394 -3.12 2.43 -2.72
CA LEU A 394 -2.83 3.85 -2.48
C LEU A 394 -3.54 4.74 -3.53
N ASN A 395 -3.59 4.29 -4.79
CA ASN A 395 -4.33 4.95 -5.87
C ASN A 395 -5.82 5.06 -5.52
N ALA A 396 -6.43 3.98 -5.03
CA ALA A 396 -7.83 3.97 -4.58
C ALA A 396 -8.09 4.93 -3.41
N ALA A 397 -7.16 5.00 -2.45
CA ALA A 397 -7.26 5.93 -1.34
C ALA A 397 -7.30 7.40 -1.81
N MET A 398 -6.48 7.75 -2.81
CA MET A 398 -6.48 9.11 -3.39
C MET A 398 -7.76 9.39 -4.18
N ILE A 399 -8.18 8.47 -5.05
CA ILE A 399 -9.40 8.61 -5.85
C ILE A 399 -10.61 8.79 -4.94
N SER A 400 -10.80 7.91 -3.97
CA SER A 400 -11.97 7.96 -3.08
C SER A 400 -12.02 9.24 -2.24
N GLY A 401 -10.86 9.73 -1.78
CA GLY A 401 -10.77 11.01 -1.08
C GLY A 401 -11.21 12.19 -1.94
N GLU A 402 -10.76 12.21 -3.20
CA GLU A 402 -11.18 13.23 -4.18
C GLU A 402 -12.70 13.16 -4.44
N ARG A 403 -13.22 11.94 -4.69
CA ARG A 403 -14.66 11.74 -4.98
C ARG A 403 -15.54 12.13 -3.81
N ALA A 404 -15.15 11.83 -2.58
CA ALA A 404 -15.90 12.23 -1.39
C ALA A 404 -15.97 13.76 -1.22
N ALA A 405 -14.86 14.44 -1.46
CA ALA A 405 -14.84 15.91 -1.43
C ALA A 405 -15.73 16.52 -2.52
N LEU A 406 -15.67 15.99 -3.75
CA LEU A 406 -16.54 16.42 -4.84
C LEU A 406 -18.01 16.14 -4.52
N GLY A 407 -18.35 15.01 -3.91
CA GLY A 407 -19.72 14.70 -3.47
C GLY A 407 -20.26 15.71 -2.45
N VAL A 408 -19.43 16.16 -1.51
CA VAL A 408 -19.79 17.26 -0.59
C VAL A 408 -20.04 18.55 -1.36
N ILE A 409 -19.16 18.91 -2.30
CA ILE A 409 -19.27 20.14 -3.09
C ILE A 409 -20.55 20.12 -3.94
N GLU A 410 -20.84 19.01 -4.63
CA GLU A 410 -22.07 18.84 -5.42
C GLU A 410 -23.31 18.97 -4.54
N SER A 411 -23.30 18.37 -3.33
CA SER A 411 -24.42 18.49 -2.38
C SER A 411 -24.65 19.93 -1.91
N ILE A 412 -23.60 20.71 -1.69
CA ILE A 412 -23.72 22.12 -1.33
C ILE A 412 -24.29 22.96 -2.50
N THR A 413 -23.78 22.70 -3.71
CA THR A 413 -24.18 23.48 -4.89
C THR A 413 -25.59 23.17 -5.38
N SER A 414 -26.09 21.96 -5.10
CA SER A 414 -27.46 21.56 -5.44
C SER A 414 -28.55 22.17 -4.53
N ILE A 415 -28.16 22.75 -3.39
CA ILE A 415 -29.07 23.39 -2.42
C ILE A 415 -29.18 24.89 -2.72
N VAL A 416 -28.26 25.46 -3.48
CA VAL A 416 -28.24 26.87 -3.88
C VAL A 416 -28.92 27.02 -5.25
#